data_7254b52dd0200cccbc789972203d28f1
#
_entry.id   7254b52dd0200cccbc789972203d28f1
#
_cell.length_a   1.000
_cell.length_b   1.000
_cell.length_c   1.000
_cell.angle_alpha   90.00
_cell.angle_beta   90.00
_cell.angle_gamma   90.00
#
_symmetry.space_group_name_H-M   'P 1'
#
loop_
_entity.id
_entity.type
_entity.pdbx_description
1 polymer ?
#
loop_
_entity_poly.entity_id
_entity_poly.type
_entity_poly.pdbx_seq_one_letter_code
_entity_poly.pdbx_strand_id
1 'polypeptide(L)'
;FLLETNPGPGLGVLLAYWLFGRGNARQSAPGAVIIQFFGGIHEIYFPYILARPVLIVAAIAGSAAGLLFFSLTDAGLVAPASPGSILSVLAMAPKGKTLIVLLGVVISAAVSLVVAAPFIRRASKTETEGDPAVGKLPQSTAGISPHAAGRPVRKVIFACDAGMGSSALGATRFRKRLRDAEIGVAVGNSAADRIPSDADVVVCQSVLAERIAAAAKGAELIVIDNFLSDPGLDALFV
;
A
#
# COMPACT_ATOMS: atom_id res chain seq x y z
N PHE A 1 -3.55 25.68 -10.10
CA PHE A 1 -4.48 24.57 -9.84
C PHE A 1 -3.94 23.19 -10.24
N LEU A 2 -3.14 23.08 -11.32
CA LEU A 2 -2.55 21.80 -11.78
C LEU A 2 -1.54 21.18 -10.80
N LEU A 3 -0.97 21.92 -9.87
CA LEU A 3 -0.10 21.34 -8.85
C LEU A 3 -0.84 20.38 -7.94
N GLU A 4 -2.03 20.75 -7.50
CA GLU A 4 -2.84 19.97 -6.55
C GLU A 4 -3.69 18.90 -7.24
N THR A 5 -4.21 19.23 -8.43
CA THR A 5 -5.21 18.40 -9.10
C THR A 5 -4.62 17.45 -10.14
N ASN A 6 -3.31 17.50 -10.40
CA ASN A 6 -2.64 16.63 -11.38
C ASN A 6 -2.68 15.15 -10.95
N PRO A 7 -3.44 14.29 -11.62
CA PRO A 7 -3.52 12.87 -11.25
C PRO A 7 -2.28 12.07 -11.69
N GLY A 8 -1.38 12.67 -12.48
CA GLY A 8 -0.23 11.98 -13.07
C GLY A 8 0.71 11.31 -12.08
N PRO A 9 1.21 12.00 -11.04
CA PRO A 9 2.19 11.43 -10.11
C PRO A 9 1.69 10.17 -9.41
N GLY A 10 0.47 10.22 -8.87
CA GLY A 10 -0.18 9.07 -8.23
C GLY A 10 -0.44 7.94 -9.21
N LEU A 11 -0.90 8.25 -10.42
CA LEU A 11 -1.07 7.28 -11.49
C LEU A 11 0.25 6.55 -11.80
N GLY A 12 1.37 7.26 -11.91
CA GLY A 12 2.68 6.66 -12.19
C GLY A 12 3.11 5.67 -11.11
N VAL A 13 2.94 6.01 -9.83
CA VAL A 13 3.21 5.10 -8.71
C VAL A 13 2.33 3.85 -8.76
N LEU A 14 1.02 4.02 -8.96
CA LEU A 14 0.07 2.90 -9.03
C LEU A 14 0.34 1.98 -10.23
N LEU A 15 0.65 2.54 -11.42
CA LEU A 15 1.05 1.78 -12.58
C LEU A 15 2.35 1.00 -12.34
N ALA A 16 3.31 1.56 -11.61
CA ALA A 16 4.53 0.87 -11.25
C ALA A 16 4.25 -0.36 -10.38
N TYR A 17 3.34 -0.27 -9.41
CA TYR A 17 2.90 -1.43 -8.64
C TYR A 17 2.13 -2.44 -9.48
N TRP A 18 1.24 -1.99 -10.36
CA TRP A 18 0.50 -2.89 -11.24
C TRP A 18 1.42 -3.70 -12.16
N LEU A 19 2.39 -3.04 -12.78
CA LEU A 19 3.29 -3.66 -13.76
C LEU A 19 4.40 -4.49 -13.11
N PHE A 20 4.99 -4.00 -12.01
CA PHE A 20 6.22 -4.55 -11.42
C PHE A 20 6.07 -5.01 -9.98
N GLY A 21 4.96 -4.71 -9.34
CA GLY A 21 4.66 -5.16 -7.98
C GLY A 21 4.31 -6.63 -7.88
N ARG A 22 4.16 -7.13 -6.66
CA ARG A 22 3.74 -8.48 -6.32
C ARG A 22 2.72 -8.47 -5.19
N GLY A 23 2.11 -9.62 -4.95
CA GLY A 23 1.14 -9.83 -3.87
C GLY A 23 -0.05 -8.87 -3.92
N ASN A 24 -0.57 -8.51 -2.75
CA ASN A 24 -1.77 -7.68 -2.59
C ASN A 24 -1.64 -6.30 -3.24
N ALA A 25 -0.45 -5.69 -3.18
CA ALA A 25 -0.22 -4.38 -3.78
C ALA A 25 -0.44 -4.39 -5.31
N ARG A 26 0.03 -5.43 -6.00
CA ARG A 26 -0.22 -5.59 -7.44
C ARG A 26 -1.69 -5.85 -7.74
N GLN A 27 -2.35 -6.67 -6.92
CA GLN A 27 -3.75 -7.07 -7.16
C GLN A 27 -4.73 -5.92 -6.93
N SER A 28 -4.46 -5.04 -5.98
CA SER A 28 -5.30 -3.88 -5.66
C SER A 28 -5.00 -2.66 -6.53
N ALA A 29 -3.82 -2.57 -7.15
CA ALA A 29 -3.40 -1.41 -7.94
C ALA A 29 -4.35 -1.04 -9.09
N PRO A 30 -4.93 -1.97 -9.88
CA PRO A 30 -5.90 -1.61 -10.93
C PRO A 30 -7.13 -0.89 -10.40
N GLY A 31 -7.70 -1.36 -9.28
CA GLY A 31 -8.81 -0.68 -8.62
C GLY A 31 -8.44 0.71 -8.12
N ALA A 32 -7.25 0.84 -7.53
CA ALA A 32 -6.73 2.11 -7.08
C ALA A 32 -6.49 3.10 -8.24
N VAL A 33 -6.03 2.63 -9.40
CA VAL A 33 -5.89 3.45 -10.63
C VAL A 33 -7.24 4.02 -11.05
N ILE A 34 -8.30 3.21 -11.06
CA ILE A 34 -9.64 3.68 -11.43
C ILE A 34 -10.13 4.75 -10.46
N ILE A 35 -10.01 4.50 -9.16
CA ILE A 35 -10.45 5.42 -8.11
C ILE A 35 -9.65 6.73 -8.15
N GLN A 36 -8.34 6.65 -8.32
CA GLN A 36 -7.48 7.82 -8.35
C GLN A 36 -7.64 8.62 -9.65
N PHE A 37 -7.52 7.99 -10.81
CA PHE A 37 -7.41 8.67 -12.09
C PHE A 37 -8.78 9.13 -12.62
N PHE A 38 -9.80 8.29 -12.53
CA PHE A 38 -11.15 8.62 -12.97
C PHE A 38 -12.02 9.17 -11.84
N GLY A 39 -11.89 8.66 -10.62
CA GLY A 39 -12.62 9.14 -9.45
C GLY A 39 -12.06 10.44 -8.87
N GLY A 40 -10.77 10.71 -9.04
CA GLY A 40 -10.10 11.91 -8.53
C GLY A 40 -9.80 11.86 -7.03
N ILE A 41 -9.81 10.68 -6.43
CA ILE A 41 -9.47 10.48 -5.02
C ILE A 41 -7.97 10.16 -4.93
N HIS A 42 -7.16 11.19 -4.71
CA HIS A 42 -5.70 11.04 -4.74
C HIS A 42 -5.16 10.29 -3.52
N GLU A 43 -5.83 10.33 -2.40
CA GLU A 43 -5.42 9.65 -1.16
C GLU A 43 -5.30 8.13 -1.31
N ILE A 44 -5.92 7.54 -2.34
CA ILE A 44 -5.87 6.09 -2.57
C ILE A 44 -4.46 5.56 -2.86
N TYR A 45 -3.52 6.40 -3.29
CA TYR A 45 -2.14 5.95 -3.49
C TYR A 45 -1.26 6.07 -2.24
N PHE A 46 -1.69 6.75 -1.18
CA PHE A 46 -0.92 6.90 0.06
C PHE A 46 -0.53 5.56 0.70
N PRO A 47 -1.41 4.55 0.82
CA PRO A 47 -1.01 3.25 1.34
C PRO A 47 0.16 2.62 0.59
N TYR A 48 0.24 2.83 -0.73
CA TYR A 48 1.32 2.31 -1.57
C TYR A 48 2.66 3.02 -1.29
N ILE A 49 2.62 4.33 -1.03
CA ILE A 49 3.81 5.08 -0.60
C ILE A 49 4.19 4.71 0.84
N LEU A 50 3.22 4.58 1.76
CA LEU A 50 3.49 4.20 3.15
C LEU A 50 4.10 2.79 3.26
N ALA A 51 3.69 1.86 2.39
CA ALA A 51 4.32 0.55 2.30
C ALA A 51 5.80 0.63 1.88
N ARG A 52 6.18 1.66 1.11
CA ARG A 52 7.55 1.92 0.63
C ARG A 52 7.83 3.42 0.57
N PRO A 53 8.24 4.05 1.67
CA PRO A 53 8.37 5.51 1.75
C PRO A 53 9.32 6.13 0.72
N VAL A 54 10.28 5.37 0.20
CA VAL A 54 11.18 5.83 -0.88
C VAL A 54 10.42 6.25 -2.15
N LEU A 55 9.21 5.73 -2.37
CA LEU A 55 8.37 6.08 -3.53
C LEU A 55 7.85 7.53 -3.49
N ILE A 56 7.96 8.22 -2.36
CA ILE A 56 7.69 9.65 -2.30
C ILE A 56 8.57 10.43 -3.28
N VAL A 57 9.81 9.97 -3.51
CA VAL A 57 10.72 10.56 -4.51
C VAL A 57 10.14 10.47 -5.91
N ALA A 58 9.46 9.36 -6.24
CA ALA A 58 8.82 9.19 -7.54
C ALA A 58 7.62 10.15 -7.72
N ALA A 59 6.81 10.32 -6.68
CA ALA A 59 5.71 11.27 -6.70
C ALA A 59 6.20 12.73 -6.84
N ILE A 60 7.26 13.10 -6.11
CA ILE A 60 7.89 14.43 -6.22
C ILE A 60 8.45 14.66 -7.62
N ALA A 61 9.19 13.69 -8.17
CA ALA A 61 9.78 13.80 -9.52
C ALA A 61 8.71 13.94 -10.59
N GLY A 62 7.64 13.14 -10.52
CA GLY A 62 6.50 13.25 -11.44
C GLY A 62 5.78 14.59 -11.34
N SER A 63 5.54 15.09 -10.11
CA SER A 63 4.93 16.39 -9.87
C SER A 63 5.80 17.52 -10.43
N ALA A 64 7.09 17.49 -10.17
CA ALA A 64 8.04 18.50 -10.64
C ALA A 64 8.12 18.53 -12.18
N ALA A 65 8.19 17.35 -12.83
CA ALA A 65 8.23 17.26 -14.28
C ALA A 65 6.93 17.78 -14.93
N GLY A 66 5.77 17.41 -14.38
CA GLY A 66 4.48 17.94 -14.85
C GLY A 66 4.37 19.44 -14.67
N LEU A 67 4.73 19.95 -13.49
CA LEU A 67 4.68 21.39 -13.20
C LEU A 67 5.62 22.19 -14.11
N LEU A 68 6.85 21.69 -14.33
CA LEU A 68 7.78 22.29 -15.27
C LEU A 68 7.20 22.36 -16.68
N PHE A 69 6.63 21.26 -17.17
CA PHE A 69 5.99 21.21 -18.49
C PHE A 69 4.82 22.21 -18.58
N PHE A 70 3.94 22.26 -17.58
CA PHE A 70 2.83 23.21 -17.56
C PHE A 70 3.31 24.67 -17.53
N SER A 71 4.38 24.94 -16.77
CA SER A 71 4.98 26.27 -16.72
C SER A 71 5.60 26.71 -18.05
N LEU A 72 6.33 25.81 -18.73
CA LEU A 72 6.94 26.08 -20.03
C LEU A 72 5.93 26.27 -21.17
N THR A 73 4.78 25.64 -21.06
CA THR A 73 3.71 25.72 -22.08
C THR A 73 2.64 26.75 -21.74
N ASP A 74 2.81 27.48 -20.64
CA ASP A 74 1.80 28.38 -20.09
C ASP A 74 0.42 27.70 -20.02
N ALA A 75 0.39 26.42 -19.57
CA ALA A 75 -0.79 25.63 -19.42
C ALA A 75 -1.28 25.67 -17.96
N GLY A 76 -2.53 26.04 -17.80
CA GLY A 76 -3.20 26.08 -16.49
C GLY A 76 -4.62 25.57 -16.59
N LEU A 77 -5.37 25.62 -15.51
CA LEU A 77 -6.81 25.40 -15.48
C LEU A 77 -7.53 26.73 -15.29
N VAL A 78 -8.72 26.85 -15.85
CA VAL A 78 -9.57 28.04 -15.68
C VAL A 78 -10.19 28.11 -14.29
N ALA A 79 -10.35 26.96 -13.63
CA ALA A 79 -10.84 26.83 -12.26
C ALA A 79 -10.24 25.56 -11.61
N PRO A 80 -10.29 25.42 -10.25
CA PRO A 80 -9.88 24.21 -9.60
C PRO A 80 -10.71 23.01 -10.07
N ALA A 81 -10.03 21.91 -10.47
CA ALA A 81 -10.72 20.67 -10.79
C ALA A 81 -11.06 19.92 -9.50
N SER A 82 -12.33 19.83 -9.17
CA SER A 82 -12.82 19.06 -8.01
C SER A 82 -13.98 18.15 -8.46
N PRO A 83 -13.83 16.82 -8.27
CA PRO A 83 -12.66 16.09 -7.80
C PRO A 83 -11.47 16.18 -8.79
N GLY A 84 -10.24 15.87 -8.32
CA GLY A 84 -9.01 15.89 -9.12
C GLY A 84 -8.90 14.77 -10.17
N SER A 85 -10.01 14.41 -10.81
CA SER A 85 -10.07 13.37 -11.86
C SER A 85 -9.56 13.90 -13.19
N ILE A 86 -9.09 12.98 -14.06
CA ILE A 86 -8.69 13.37 -15.42
C ILE A 86 -9.84 14.05 -16.18
N LEU A 87 -11.09 13.62 -15.96
CA LEU A 87 -12.26 14.20 -16.60
C LEU A 87 -12.47 15.66 -16.18
N SER A 88 -12.40 15.93 -14.88
CA SER A 88 -12.52 17.29 -14.33
C SER A 88 -11.35 18.19 -14.76
N VAL A 89 -10.12 17.66 -14.77
CA VAL A 89 -8.93 18.38 -15.23
C VAL A 89 -9.06 18.79 -16.69
N LEU A 90 -9.51 17.87 -17.56
CA LEU A 90 -9.72 18.18 -18.99
C LEU A 90 -10.90 19.13 -19.23
N ALA A 91 -11.96 19.02 -18.43
CA ALA A 91 -13.11 19.93 -18.50
C ALA A 91 -12.74 21.36 -18.09
N MET A 92 -11.80 21.53 -17.15
CA MET A 92 -11.31 22.82 -16.68
C MET A 92 -10.12 23.36 -17.49
N ALA A 93 -9.66 22.62 -18.51
CA ALA A 93 -8.59 23.09 -19.39
C ALA A 93 -9.07 24.25 -20.29
N PRO A 94 -8.25 25.30 -20.50
CA PRO A 94 -8.58 26.38 -21.41
C PRO A 94 -8.80 25.87 -22.84
N LYS A 95 -9.68 26.54 -23.58
CA LYS A 95 -9.93 26.21 -24.99
C LYS A 95 -8.63 26.21 -25.81
N GLY A 96 -8.39 25.11 -26.52
CA GLY A 96 -7.17 24.91 -27.30
C GLY A 96 -5.96 24.38 -26.54
N LYS A 97 -5.98 24.32 -25.20
CA LYS A 97 -4.86 23.78 -24.38
C LYS A 97 -5.15 22.38 -23.79
N THR A 98 -6.30 21.78 -24.07
CA THR A 98 -6.71 20.48 -23.51
C THR A 98 -5.69 19.38 -23.82
N LEU A 99 -5.16 19.31 -25.03
CA LEU A 99 -4.12 18.33 -25.40
C LEU A 99 -2.80 18.59 -24.67
N ILE A 100 -2.44 19.85 -24.44
CA ILE A 100 -1.23 20.21 -23.69
C ILE A 100 -1.38 19.80 -22.22
N VAL A 101 -2.54 20.05 -21.62
CA VAL A 101 -2.84 19.62 -20.25
C VAL A 101 -2.78 18.09 -20.15
N LEU A 102 -3.40 17.36 -21.08
CA LEU A 102 -3.33 15.90 -21.12
C LEU A 102 -1.89 15.40 -21.23
N LEU A 103 -1.10 16.00 -22.13
CA LEU A 103 0.31 15.64 -22.32
C LEU A 103 1.13 15.85 -21.05
N GLY A 104 0.91 16.95 -20.33
CA GLY A 104 1.57 17.22 -19.05
C GLY A 104 1.22 16.20 -17.98
N VAL A 105 -0.04 15.75 -17.91
CA VAL A 105 -0.44 14.65 -17.02
C VAL A 105 0.27 13.34 -17.40
N VAL A 106 0.36 13.03 -18.69
CA VAL A 106 1.05 11.83 -19.19
C VAL A 106 2.55 11.90 -18.87
N ILE A 107 3.21 13.04 -19.08
CA ILE A 107 4.62 13.24 -18.72
C ILE A 107 4.82 13.04 -17.21
N SER A 108 3.97 13.64 -16.41
CA SER A 108 4.00 13.50 -14.95
C SER A 108 3.89 12.03 -14.51
N ALA A 109 2.94 11.28 -15.09
CA ALA A 109 2.76 9.87 -14.82
C ALA A 109 3.96 9.02 -15.30
N ALA A 110 4.48 9.30 -16.49
CA ALA A 110 5.61 8.59 -17.07
C ALA A 110 6.88 8.76 -16.22
N VAL A 111 7.20 10.00 -15.81
CA VAL A 111 8.35 10.27 -14.94
C VAL A 111 8.20 9.57 -13.60
N SER A 112 7.03 9.68 -12.97
CA SER A 112 6.75 8.98 -11.71
C SER A 112 6.89 7.47 -11.84
N LEU A 113 6.35 6.88 -12.91
CA LEU A 113 6.48 5.45 -13.22
C LEU A 113 7.94 5.02 -13.39
N VAL A 114 8.71 5.75 -14.19
CA VAL A 114 10.12 5.44 -14.45
C VAL A 114 10.95 5.52 -13.18
N VAL A 115 10.71 6.50 -12.34
CA VAL A 115 11.41 6.64 -11.05
C VAL A 115 10.97 5.56 -10.05
N ALA A 116 9.68 5.20 -10.00
CA ALA A 116 9.15 4.19 -9.09
C ALA A 116 9.59 2.76 -9.47
N ALA A 117 9.67 2.46 -10.77
CA ALA A 117 9.91 1.11 -11.29
C ALA A 117 11.15 0.41 -10.72
N PRO A 118 12.35 1.02 -10.65
CA PRO A 118 13.52 0.34 -10.11
C PRO A 118 13.39 0.00 -8.62
N PHE A 119 12.75 0.85 -7.83
CA PHE A 119 12.54 0.59 -6.41
C PHE A 119 11.58 -0.59 -6.19
N ILE A 120 10.51 -0.66 -6.97
CA ILE A 120 9.53 -1.75 -6.88
C ILE A 120 10.12 -3.05 -7.42
N ARG A 121 10.84 -3.02 -8.56
CA ARG A 121 11.50 -4.21 -9.12
C ARG A 121 12.57 -4.80 -8.20
N ARG A 122 13.41 -3.97 -7.60
CA ARG A 122 14.43 -4.43 -6.64
C ARG A 122 13.78 -5.10 -5.44
N ALA A 123 12.78 -4.48 -4.86
CA ALA A 123 12.08 -5.02 -3.74
C ALA A 123 11.32 -6.32 -4.08
N SER A 124 10.72 -6.40 -5.27
CA SER A 124 10.10 -7.64 -5.77
C SER A 124 11.09 -8.78 -6.01
N LYS A 125 12.36 -8.48 -6.31
CA LYS A 125 13.44 -9.49 -6.41
C LYS A 125 13.87 -9.97 -5.02
N THR A 126 14.06 -9.06 -4.09
CA THR A 126 14.43 -9.38 -2.70
C THR A 126 13.33 -10.19 -2.00
N GLU A 127 12.06 -9.96 -2.34
CA GLU A 127 10.93 -10.77 -1.89
C GLU A 127 10.88 -12.17 -2.54
N THR A 128 11.67 -12.44 -3.58
CA THR A 128 11.80 -13.77 -4.24
C THR A 128 13.00 -14.55 -3.71
N GLU A 129 14.06 -13.87 -3.30
CA GLU A 129 15.25 -14.47 -2.66
C GLU A 129 15.11 -14.61 -1.14
N GLY A 130 14.17 -13.88 -0.54
CA GLY A 130 13.70 -13.99 0.80
C GLY A 130 12.27 -13.49 0.77
N ASP A 131 11.30 -14.39 0.63
CA ASP A 131 9.90 -14.07 0.95
C ASP A 131 9.87 -13.69 2.43
N PRO A 132 9.82 -12.37 2.79
CA PRO A 132 9.69 -12.00 4.19
C PRO A 132 8.28 -12.30 4.69
N ALA A 133 7.39 -12.79 3.81
CA ALA A 133 6.11 -13.38 4.16
C ALA A 133 6.18 -14.92 4.22
N VAL A 134 7.23 -15.55 3.63
CA VAL A 134 7.50 -17.00 3.75
C VAL A 134 9.03 -17.20 3.68
N GLY A 135 9.78 -16.54 4.57
CA GLY A 135 11.18 -16.82 4.75
C GLY A 135 11.35 -18.21 5.37
N LYS A 136 12.28 -19.00 4.84
CA LYS A 136 12.80 -20.18 5.52
C LYS A 136 13.14 -19.78 6.96
N LEU A 137 12.34 -20.26 7.90
CA LEU A 137 12.52 -20.10 9.33
C LEU A 137 13.95 -20.55 9.73
N PRO A 138 14.74 -19.72 10.42
CA PRO A 138 15.69 -20.27 11.35
C PRO A 138 14.85 -21.00 12.41
N GLN A 139 15.09 -22.28 12.57
CA GLN A 139 14.50 -23.06 13.68
C GLN A 139 15.13 -22.55 14.99
N SER A 140 14.65 -21.44 15.47
CA SER A 140 14.90 -20.98 16.83
C SER A 140 13.61 -21.11 17.62
N THR A 141 13.64 -22.00 18.60
CA THR A 141 12.54 -22.39 19.48
C THR A 141 12.31 -21.40 20.63
N ALA A 142 12.43 -20.09 20.38
CA ALA A 142 12.01 -19.07 21.34
C ALA A 142 10.60 -18.60 20.91
N GLY A 143 9.58 -19.14 21.57
CA GLY A 143 8.19 -19.02 21.17
C GLY A 143 7.52 -17.74 21.63
N ILE A 144 6.57 -17.30 20.85
CA ILE A 144 5.40 -16.56 21.34
C ILE A 144 4.64 -17.54 22.22
N SER A 145 4.23 -17.13 23.41
CA SER A 145 3.44 -17.97 24.32
C SER A 145 2.17 -18.48 23.64
N PRO A 146 1.82 -19.76 23.81
CA PRO A 146 0.64 -20.32 23.16
C PRO A 146 -0.60 -19.71 23.79
N HIS A 147 -1.34 -18.93 23.01
CA HIS A 147 -2.73 -18.62 23.34
C HIS A 147 -3.58 -19.81 22.90
N ALA A 148 -4.41 -20.30 23.79
CA ALA A 148 -5.53 -21.24 23.66
C ALA A 148 -5.34 -22.65 23.07
N ALA A 149 -4.27 -23.04 22.37
CA ALA A 149 -4.17 -24.38 21.79
C ALA A 149 -2.83 -25.12 21.95
N GLY A 150 -1.85 -24.56 22.65
CA GLY A 150 -0.54 -25.19 22.83
C GLY A 150 0.26 -25.42 21.55
N ARG A 151 -0.07 -24.73 20.45
CA ARG A 151 0.63 -24.80 19.17
C ARG A 151 1.58 -23.62 19.02
N PRO A 152 2.81 -23.82 18.54
CA PRO A 152 3.72 -22.71 18.27
C PRO A 152 3.16 -21.84 17.13
N VAL A 153 3.05 -20.53 17.38
CA VAL A 153 2.65 -19.55 16.36
C VAL A 153 3.78 -19.40 15.36
N ARG A 154 3.51 -19.68 14.10
CA ARG A 154 4.46 -19.58 12.99
C ARG A 154 4.15 -18.43 12.05
N LYS A 155 2.88 -18.05 11.94
CA LYS A 155 2.42 -17.04 10.99
C LYS A 155 1.34 -16.15 11.57
N VAL A 156 1.64 -14.85 11.64
CA VAL A 156 0.71 -13.79 12.09
C VAL A 156 0.32 -12.93 10.90
N ILE A 157 -0.98 -12.75 10.68
CA ILE A 157 -1.52 -11.92 9.60
C ILE A 157 -2.26 -10.72 10.19
N PHE A 158 -1.86 -9.53 9.79
CA PHE A 158 -2.58 -8.30 10.08
C PHE A 158 -3.62 -8.07 9.00
N ALA A 159 -4.91 -8.04 9.36
CA ALA A 159 -6.00 -7.93 8.41
C ALA A 159 -6.73 -6.59 8.54
N CYS A 160 -6.93 -5.91 7.40
CA CYS A 160 -7.81 -4.75 7.30
C CYS A 160 -8.66 -4.85 6.04
N ASP A 161 -9.56 -3.91 5.82
CA ASP A 161 -10.52 -3.99 4.71
C ASP A 161 -9.84 -4.19 3.36
N ALA A 162 -8.86 -3.36 3.01
CA ALA A 162 -8.13 -3.43 1.74
C ALA A 162 -6.84 -4.28 1.78
N GLY A 163 -6.39 -4.73 2.96
CA GLY A 163 -5.11 -5.44 3.13
C GLY A 163 -3.87 -4.57 2.94
N MET A 164 -4.05 -3.25 2.90
CA MET A 164 -3.01 -2.25 2.70
C MET A 164 -3.29 -1.04 3.60
N GLY A 165 -2.28 -0.29 3.96
CA GLY A 165 -2.44 0.84 4.88
C GLY A 165 -2.23 0.42 6.33
N SER A 166 -3.25 0.50 7.19
CA SER A 166 -3.11 0.26 8.64
C SER A 166 -2.58 -1.14 8.97
N SER A 167 -3.07 -2.19 8.30
CA SER A 167 -2.57 -3.56 8.49
C SER A 167 -1.13 -3.73 8.02
N ALA A 168 -0.76 -3.13 6.89
CA ALA A 168 0.60 -3.18 6.37
C ALA A 168 1.58 -2.44 7.30
N LEU A 169 1.16 -1.30 7.85
CA LEU A 169 1.94 -0.53 8.82
C LEU A 169 2.11 -1.30 10.13
N GLY A 170 1.02 -1.87 10.64
CA GLY A 170 1.03 -2.72 11.83
C GLY A 170 1.94 -3.93 11.66
N ALA A 171 1.80 -4.67 10.56
CA ALA A 171 2.65 -5.81 10.23
C ALA A 171 4.13 -5.44 10.15
N THR A 172 4.46 -4.30 9.54
CA THR A 172 5.85 -3.83 9.42
C THR A 172 6.45 -3.50 10.78
N ARG A 173 5.68 -2.82 11.65
CA ARG A 173 6.13 -2.47 13.00
C ARG A 173 6.28 -3.71 13.89
N PHE A 174 5.33 -4.63 13.82
CA PHE A 174 5.37 -5.89 14.55
C PHE A 174 6.55 -6.78 14.11
N ARG A 175 6.80 -6.88 12.80
CA ARG A 175 7.97 -7.57 12.24
C ARG A 175 9.29 -6.99 12.73
N LYS A 176 9.38 -5.65 12.88
CA LYS A 176 10.56 -5.02 13.46
C LYS A 176 10.76 -5.45 14.92
N ARG A 177 9.70 -5.41 15.74
CA ARG A 177 9.75 -5.85 17.16
C ARG A 177 10.18 -7.31 17.28
N LEU A 178 9.66 -8.21 16.43
CA LEU A 178 10.06 -9.62 16.42
C LEU A 178 11.54 -9.81 16.07
N ARG A 179 12.04 -9.05 15.10
CA ARG A 179 13.49 -9.07 14.77
C ARG A 179 14.35 -8.58 15.92
N ASP A 180 13.95 -7.49 16.55
CA ASP A 180 14.68 -6.90 17.69
C ASP A 180 14.69 -7.87 18.89
N ALA A 181 13.70 -8.76 18.99
CA ALA A 181 13.58 -9.82 20.01
C ALA A 181 14.14 -11.18 19.55
N GLU A 182 14.71 -11.28 18.34
CA GLU A 182 15.23 -12.52 17.72
C GLU A 182 14.19 -13.66 17.59
N ILE A 183 12.89 -13.31 17.47
CA ILE A 183 11.78 -14.24 17.36
C ILE A 183 11.48 -14.53 15.89
N GLY A 184 11.58 -15.81 15.48
CA GLY A 184 11.40 -16.28 14.10
C GLY A 184 9.93 -16.57 13.74
N VAL A 185 9.08 -15.55 13.67
CA VAL A 185 7.66 -15.68 13.25
C VAL A 185 7.44 -14.91 11.95
N ALA A 186 6.74 -15.54 11.00
CA ALA A 186 6.35 -14.91 9.74
C ALA A 186 5.23 -13.90 9.98
N VAL A 187 5.39 -12.66 9.53
CA VAL A 187 4.37 -11.61 9.67
C VAL A 187 3.97 -11.08 8.30
N GLY A 188 2.67 -11.15 7.99
CA GLY A 188 2.10 -10.64 6.75
C GLY A 188 0.95 -9.67 6.99
N ASN A 189 0.42 -9.12 5.90
CA ASN A 189 -0.82 -8.35 5.90
C ASN A 189 -1.74 -8.83 4.79
N SER A 190 -3.05 -8.75 5.00
CA SER A 190 -4.05 -9.25 4.05
C SER A 190 -5.31 -8.39 4.08
N ALA A 191 -6.08 -8.43 2.98
CA ALA A 191 -7.45 -7.96 2.98
C ALA A 191 -8.33 -8.94 3.78
N ALA A 192 -9.40 -8.42 4.38
CA ALA A 192 -10.33 -9.18 5.21
C ALA A 192 -10.99 -10.38 4.49
N ASP A 193 -11.12 -10.29 3.17
CA ASP A 193 -11.68 -11.33 2.31
C ASP A 193 -10.66 -12.34 1.74
N ARG A 194 -9.35 -12.12 2.01
CA ARG A 194 -8.25 -12.93 1.43
C ARG A 194 -7.23 -13.37 2.47
N ILE A 195 -7.73 -13.81 3.62
CA ILE A 195 -6.85 -14.30 4.70
C ILE A 195 -6.25 -15.64 4.27
N PRO A 196 -4.90 -15.80 4.34
CA PRO A 196 -4.25 -17.06 4.04
C PRO A 196 -4.73 -18.16 4.98
N SER A 197 -5.02 -19.34 4.44
CA SER A 197 -5.52 -20.50 5.22
C SER A 197 -4.46 -21.11 6.16
N ASP A 198 -3.20 -20.76 5.99
CA ASP A 198 -2.05 -21.15 6.81
C ASP A 198 -1.68 -20.11 7.89
N ALA A 199 -2.56 -19.16 8.15
CA ALA A 199 -2.40 -18.21 9.26
C ALA A 199 -2.70 -18.90 10.59
N ASP A 200 -1.80 -18.77 11.57
CA ASP A 200 -2.04 -19.26 12.95
C ASP A 200 -2.79 -18.20 13.76
N VAL A 201 -2.42 -16.93 13.56
CA VAL A 201 -3.04 -15.79 14.25
C VAL A 201 -3.41 -14.71 13.23
N VAL A 202 -4.61 -14.16 13.37
CA VAL A 202 -5.08 -13.00 12.60
C VAL A 202 -5.37 -11.85 13.53
N VAL A 203 -4.72 -10.72 13.27
CA VAL A 203 -4.90 -9.47 14.03
C VAL A 203 -5.76 -8.51 13.24
N CYS A 204 -6.85 -8.03 13.81
CA CYS A 204 -7.77 -7.10 13.14
C CYS A 204 -8.35 -6.06 14.10
N GLN A 205 -8.94 -5.01 13.52
CA GLN A 205 -9.70 -4.04 14.30
C GLN A 205 -11.12 -4.55 14.59
N SER A 206 -11.70 -4.07 15.71
CA SER A 206 -13.02 -4.48 16.22
C SER A 206 -14.14 -4.38 15.19
N VAL A 207 -14.15 -3.35 14.36
CA VAL A 207 -15.14 -3.13 13.29
C VAL A 207 -15.11 -4.21 12.19
N LEU A 208 -14.05 -4.98 12.07
CA LEU A 208 -13.88 -6.04 11.07
C LEU A 208 -13.91 -7.45 11.67
N ALA A 209 -14.01 -7.56 13.00
CA ALA A 209 -13.85 -8.83 13.71
C ALA A 209 -14.81 -9.91 13.24
N GLU A 210 -16.11 -9.61 13.10
CA GLU A 210 -17.12 -10.59 12.64
C GLU A 210 -16.84 -11.09 11.21
N ARG A 211 -16.52 -10.15 10.31
CA ARG A 211 -16.22 -10.48 8.91
C ARG A 211 -14.96 -11.31 8.77
N ILE A 212 -13.94 -11.01 9.56
CA ILE A 212 -12.66 -11.72 9.55
C ILE A 212 -12.78 -13.06 10.25
N ALA A 213 -13.55 -13.20 11.33
CA ALA A 213 -13.83 -14.47 11.99
C ALA A 213 -14.45 -15.49 11.03
N ALA A 214 -15.33 -15.05 10.13
CA ALA A 214 -15.91 -15.90 9.11
C ALA A 214 -14.91 -16.36 8.05
N ALA A 215 -13.89 -15.55 7.74
CA ALA A 215 -12.87 -15.84 6.73
C ALA A 215 -11.64 -16.56 7.30
N ALA A 216 -11.27 -16.32 8.55
CA ALA A 216 -10.09 -16.85 9.24
C ALA A 216 -10.33 -18.23 9.87
N LYS A 217 -10.85 -19.19 9.10
CA LYS A 217 -11.18 -20.53 9.59
C LYS A 217 -9.94 -21.24 10.16
N GLY A 218 -9.91 -21.44 11.47
CA GLY A 218 -8.85 -22.17 12.17
C GLY A 218 -7.69 -21.33 12.69
N ALA A 219 -7.65 -20.04 12.41
CA ALA A 219 -6.70 -19.10 13.00
C ALA A 219 -7.27 -18.50 14.28
N GLU A 220 -6.39 -18.18 15.24
CA GLU A 220 -6.77 -17.41 16.42
C GLU A 220 -6.97 -15.94 16.03
N LEU A 221 -8.08 -15.34 16.44
CA LEU A 221 -8.41 -13.96 16.15
C LEU A 221 -8.05 -13.05 17.31
N ILE A 222 -7.15 -12.09 17.09
CA ILE A 222 -6.82 -11.04 18.05
C ILE A 222 -7.44 -9.74 17.58
N VAL A 223 -8.38 -9.25 18.38
CA VAL A 223 -9.07 -7.99 18.10
C VAL A 223 -8.35 -6.86 18.82
N ILE A 224 -8.00 -5.82 18.07
CA ILE A 224 -7.29 -4.64 18.56
C ILE A 224 -8.03 -3.36 18.15
N ASP A 225 -7.76 -2.29 18.87
CA ASP A 225 -8.29 -0.96 18.52
C ASP A 225 -7.31 -0.20 17.61
N ASN A 226 -6.01 -0.40 17.81
CA ASN A 226 -4.98 0.34 17.08
C ASN A 226 -3.79 -0.55 16.70
N PHE A 227 -3.48 -0.65 15.40
CA PHE A 227 -2.34 -1.42 14.88
C PHE A 227 -0.96 -0.91 15.33
N LEU A 228 -0.86 0.30 15.87
CA LEU A 228 0.42 0.89 16.27
C LEU A 228 0.75 0.70 17.75
N SER A 229 -0.27 0.65 18.61
CA SER A 229 -0.08 0.50 20.05
C SER A 229 -1.35 -0.12 20.65
N ASP A 230 -1.28 -1.40 20.96
CA ASP A 230 -2.40 -2.11 21.58
C ASP A 230 -1.87 -3.17 22.55
N PRO A 231 -2.44 -3.29 23.76
CA PRO A 231 -2.06 -4.31 24.74
C PRO A 231 -2.19 -5.75 24.20
N GLY A 232 -3.15 -6.00 23.28
CA GLY A 232 -3.33 -7.28 22.63
C GLY A 232 -2.12 -7.70 21.76
N LEU A 233 -1.39 -6.71 21.20
CA LEU A 233 -0.13 -6.99 20.49
C LEU A 233 1.02 -7.29 21.46
N ASP A 234 1.01 -6.70 22.64
CA ASP A 234 2.04 -6.95 23.65
C ASP A 234 1.87 -8.34 24.28
N ALA A 235 0.64 -8.82 24.42
CA ALA A 235 0.33 -10.16 24.88
C ALA A 235 0.89 -11.28 23.99
N LEU A 236 1.17 -10.99 22.72
CA LEU A 236 1.82 -11.93 21.80
C LEU A 236 3.33 -12.14 22.09
N PHE A 237 3.93 -11.33 22.97
CA PHE A 237 5.35 -11.43 23.34
C PHE A 237 5.59 -12.08 24.71
N VAL A 238 4.56 -12.54 25.41
CA VAL A 238 4.67 -13.14 26.77
C VAL A 238 4.79 -14.65 26.73
#